data_c85f58130fb4ce634665cd723173efa8
#
_entry.id   c85f58130fb4ce634665cd723173efa8
#
_cell.length_a   1.000
_cell.length_b   1.000
_cell.length_c   1.000
_cell.angle_alpha   90.00
_cell.angle_beta   90.00
_cell.angle_gamma   90.00
#
_symmetry.space_group_name_H-M   'P 1'
#
loop_
_entity.id
_entity.type
_entity.pdbx_description
1 polymer ?
#
loop_
_entity_poly.entity_id
_entity_poly.type
_entity_poly.pdbx_seq_one_letter_code
_entity_poly.pdbx_strand_id
1 'polypeptide(L)'
;MELTTGYHINLDCWDMKNGVAIGASDGKSADEINNGLTRLSKSIKDTVLYFEEKREKPTADEFKAAYMIIKDGITPDKYDNHKPENNGKKAAFENQDNKRSIQGNESSGQRFNKLSDSEKDKNKEDHSSVWNAYHEYETYAGKLNVWSENTRKRHEAISNNLKSFRDWKRKNGYPDFEVTFDYFDEKGVQSYVDYLCEVKMFVNSTIRKDVLILKTVIRWAYRRHYHNNDSFEAFNIALKSAEQEVVYLNKKELEKLEKCEIPESKLYLIRVRDVFLFLCYTGLRYSDLVNLRRCDVHERYIEVTTIKTVDSLRIELNTHSKAILKKYEPFEFQDGKVLPVVSNQNMNQYLHELCQMAGLDEEIRITYYRGSHRFDEIKKKYELIVSHTGRRSFICNALSMGISPQVVMKWTGL
;
A
#
# COMPACT_ATOMS: atom_id res chain seq x y z
N MET A 1 15.51 13.25 -6.74
CA MET A 1 14.55 13.28 -5.63
C MET A 1 13.34 14.10 -6.09
N GLU A 2 12.15 13.58 -6.00
CA GLU A 2 10.92 14.30 -6.34
C GLU A 2 10.19 14.69 -5.05
N LEU A 3 9.76 15.95 -4.98
CA LEU A 3 8.91 16.49 -3.94
C LEU A 3 7.55 16.80 -4.56
N THR A 4 6.49 16.15 -4.09
CA THR A 4 5.12 16.42 -4.54
C THR A 4 4.63 17.75 -3.99
N THR A 5 4.11 18.60 -4.87
CA THR A 5 3.56 19.92 -4.50
C THR A 5 2.21 19.81 -3.79
N GLY A 6 1.49 18.71 -3.99
CA GLY A 6 0.13 18.50 -3.47
C GLY A 6 -0.94 19.32 -4.20
N TYR A 7 -0.61 19.92 -5.35
CA TYR A 7 -1.56 20.62 -6.21
C TYR A 7 -1.81 19.84 -7.49
N HIS A 8 -3.09 19.72 -7.86
CA HIS A 8 -3.53 19.19 -9.15
C HIS A 8 -4.08 20.37 -9.96
N ILE A 9 -3.49 20.65 -11.11
CA ILE A 9 -3.83 21.81 -11.91
C ILE A 9 -4.18 21.33 -13.31
N ASN A 10 -5.31 21.75 -13.84
CA ASN A 10 -5.70 21.47 -15.23
C ASN A 10 -4.74 22.19 -16.18
N LEU A 11 -4.40 21.55 -17.30
CA LEU A 11 -3.48 22.10 -18.29
C LEU A 11 -3.89 23.50 -18.79
N ASP A 12 -5.20 23.73 -18.96
CA ASP A 12 -5.77 25.02 -19.40
C ASP A 12 -5.64 26.14 -18.32
N CYS A 13 -5.36 25.75 -17.07
CA CYS A 13 -5.19 26.65 -15.95
C CYS A 13 -3.70 26.83 -15.56
N TRP A 14 -2.77 26.36 -16.38
CA TRP A 14 -1.33 26.39 -16.10
C TRP A 14 -0.53 27.09 -17.22
N ASP A 15 0.18 28.16 -16.89
CA ASP A 15 1.15 28.76 -17.81
C ASP A 15 2.48 28.01 -17.77
N MET A 16 2.69 27.16 -18.77
CA MET A 16 3.90 26.35 -18.94
C MET A 16 5.17 27.18 -19.07
N LYS A 17 5.08 28.40 -19.62
CA LYS A 17 6.25 29.27 -19.85
C LYS A 17 6.73 29.93 -18.56
N ASN A 18 5.81 30.38 -17.75
CA ASN A 18 6.10 31.10 -16.52
C ASN A 18 6.03 30.21 -15.27
N GLY A 19 5.51 28.99 -15.38
CA GLY A 19 5.40 28.05 -14.28
C GLY A 19 4.42 28.49 -13.18
N VAL A 20 3.30 29.11 -13.56
CA VAL A 20 2.29 29.64 -12.64
C VAL A 20 0.89 29.22 -13.03
N ALA A 21 0.01 29.12 -12.04
CA ALA A 21 -1.41 28.92 -12.29
C ALA A 21 -2.05 30.22 -12.77
N ILE A 22 -2.87 30.13 -13.84
CA ILE A 22 -3.60 31.25 -14.47
C ILE A 22 -5.10 31.13 -14.29
N GLY A 23 -5.58 30.01 -13.71
CA GLY A 23 -6.99 29.75 -13.44
C GLY A 23 -7.21 28.93 -12.17
N ALA A 24 -8.45 28.90 -11.69
CA ALA A 24 -8.85 28.06 -10.55
C ALA A 24 -8.82 26.58 -10.95
N SER A 25 -8.27 25.74 -10.08
CA SER A 25 -8.21 24.28 -10.30
C SER A 25 -8.35 23.55 -8.97
N ASP A 26 -9.05 22.42 -8.96
CA ASP A 26 -9.26 21.57 -7.78
C ASP A 26 -9.84 22.34 -6.57
N GLY A 27 -10.79 23.25 -6.82
CA GLY A 27 -11.44 24.06 -5.78
C GLY A 27 -10.59 25.15 -5.16
N LYS A 28 -9.38 25.44 -5.71
CA LYS A 28 -8.47 26.51 -5.27
C LYS A 28 -8.31 27.57 -6.33
N SER A 29 -8.17 28.83 -5.92
CA SER A 29 -7.90 29.94 -6.83
C SER A 29 -6.44 29.90 -7.35
N ALA A 30 -6.19 30.56 -8.48
CA ALA A 30 -4.85 30.69 -9.02
C ALA A 30 -3.88 31.32 -8.01
N ASP A 31 -4.33 32.31 -7.25
CA ASP A 31 -3.52 32.98 -6.23
C ASP A 31 -3.17 32.05 -5.06
N GLU A 32 -4.10 31.23 -4.60
CA GLU A 32 -3.85 30.24 -3.55
C GLU A 32 -2.82 29.20 -4.00
N ILE A 33 -2.93 28.72 -5.25
CA ILE A 33 -1.99 27.76 -5.83
C ILE A 33 -0.61 28.39 -5.95
N ASN A 34 -0.50 29.60 -6.54
CA ASN A 34 0.77 30.30 -6.74
C ASN A 34 1.44 30.65 -5.41
N ASN A 35 0.69 31.10 -4.42
CA ASN A 35 1.19 31.36 -3.07
C ASN A 35 1.69 30.07 -2.40
N GLY A 36 1.00 28.95 -2.58
CA GLY A 36 1.43 27.64 -2.09
C GLY A 36 2.72 27.17 -2.75
N LEU A 37 2.83 27.29 -4.08
CA LEU A 37 4.06 26.96 -4.82
C LEU A 37 5.24 27.84 -4.41
N THR A 38 5.01 29.13 -4.15
CA THR A 38 6.03 30.06 -3.66
C THR A 38 6.54 29.65 -2.28
N ARG A 39 5.64 29.25 -1.35
CA ARG A 39 6.04 28.73 -0.03
C ARG A 39 6.85 27.45 -0.14
N LEU A 40 6.45 26.50 -1.00
CA LEU A 40 7.20 25.27 -1.26
C LEU A 40 8.60 25.56 -1.81
N SER A 41 8.69 26.46 -2.80
CA SER A 41 9.97 26.88 -3.38
C SER A 41 10.89 27.52 -2.33
N LYS A 42 10.33 28.33 -1.44
CA LYS A 42 11.08 28.92 -0.31
C LYS A 42 11.60 27.84 0.63
N SER A 43 10.75 26.91 1.08
CA SER A 43 11.15 25.83 1.99
C SER A 43 12.24 24.93 1.39
N ILE A 44 12.20 24.67 0.07
CA ILE A 44 13.27 23.94 -0.62
C ILE A 44 14.58 24.72 -0.59
N LYS A 45 14.54 26.03 -0.89
CA LYS A 45 15.73 26.89 -0.86
C LYS A 45 16.33 26.97 0.55
N ASP A 46 15.49 27.13 1.56
CA ASP A 46 15.91 27.18 2.96
C ASP A 46 16.58 25.85 3.38
N THR A 47 16.07 24.70 2.87
CA THR A 47 16.70 23.38 3.12
C THR A 47 18.06 23.25 2.42
N VAL A 48 18.20 23.75 1.20
CA VAL A 48 19.49 23.78 0.49
C VAL A 48 20.49 24.62 1.27
N LEU A 49 20.11 25.83 1.66
CA LEU A 49 20.96 26.73 2.45
C LEU A 49 21.40 26.11 3.78
N TYR A 50 20.50 25.39 4.46
CA TYR A 50 20.83 24.69 5.70
C TYR A 50 21.99 23.69 5.53
N PHE A 51 22.00 22.90 4.44
CA PHE A 51 23.09 21.96 4.16
C PHE A 51 24.35 22.64 3.60
N GLU A 52 24.19 23.73 2.85
CA GLU A 52 25.32 24.54 2.38
C GLU A 52 26.08 25.19 3.55
N GLU A 53 25.37 25.76 4.53
CA GLU A 53 25.96 26.32 5.74
C GLU A 53 26.73 25.27 6.56
N LYS A 54 26.21 24.05 6.63
CA LYS A 54 26.88 22.90 7.28
C LYS A 54 28.03 22.31 6.45
N ARG A 55 28.18 22.70 5.20
CA ARG A 55 29.14 22.13 4.23
C ARG A 55 28.95 20.62 4.04
N GLU A 56 27.73 20.14 4.19
CA GLU A 56 27.36 18.73 4.09
C GLU A 56 26.69 18.44 2.73
N LYS A 57 26.95 17.24 2.18
CA LYS A 57 26.23 16.71 1.03
C LYS A 57 25.21 15.69 1.52
N PRO A 58 23.93 16.08 1.67
CA PRO A 58 22.92 15.19 2.20
C PRO A 58 22.58 14.05 1.23
N THR A 59 22.21 12.91 1.76
CA THR A 59 21.48 11.88 1.03
C THR A 59 20.05 12.37 0.74
N ALA A 60 19.35 11.69 -0.18
CA ALA A 60 17.96 12.03 -0.51
C ALA A 60 17.02 11.96 0.71
N ASP A 61 17.26 11.02 1.62
CA ASP A 61 16.44 10.81 2.82
C ASP A 61 16.73 11.88 3.89
N GLU A 62 18.00 12.27 4.09
CA GLU A 62 18.37 13.35 4.99
C GLU A 62 17.83 14.70 4.51
N PHE A 63 17.92 14.98 3.21
CA PHE A 63 17.33 16.18 2.64
C PHE A 63 15.81 16.22 2.84
N LYS A 64 15.12 15.10 2.60
CA LYS A 64 13.67 14.98 2.79
C LYS A 64 13.27 15.19 4.25
N ALA A 65 14.02 14.62 5.19
CA ALA A 65 13.77 14.78 6.62
C ALA A 65 13.94 16.26 7.05
N ALA A 66 15.03 16.92 6.64
CA ALA A 66 15.27 18.34 6.92
C ALA A 66 14.20 19.24 6.28
N TYR A 67 13.82 18.96 5.03
CA TYR A 67 12.76 19.68 4.32
C TYR A 67 11.41 19.63 5.07
N MET A 68 11.03 18.46 5.60
CA MET A 68 9.76 18.33 6.35
C MET A 68 9.75 19.17 7.61
N ILE A 69 10.89 19.31 8.30
CA ILE A 69 11.05 20.13 9.51
C ILE A 69 11.03 21.63 9.16
N ILE A 70 11.78 22.03 8.13
CA ILE A 70 11.89 23.43 7.69
C ILE A 70 10.57 23.94 7.11
N LYS A 71 9.84 23.10 6.40
CA LYS A 71 8.50 23.41 5.88
C LYS A 71 7.52 23.82 6.99
N ASP A 72 7.65 23.23 8.18
CA ASP A 72 6.82 23.54 9.35
C ASP A 72 7.38 24.74 10.16
N GLY A 73 8.39 25.45 9.65
CA GLY A 73 8.97 26.65 10.27
C GLY A 73 9.92 26.34 11.43
N ILE A 74 10.42 25.12 11.53
CA ILE A 74 11.33 24.66 12.58
C ILE A 74 12.75 24.57 11.99
N THR A 75 13.76 25.00 12.74
CA THR A 75 15.16 24.75 12.36
C THR A 75 15.57 23.33 12.79
N PRO A 76 16.21 22.52 11.92
CA PRO A 76 16.59 21.14 12.25
C PRO A 76 17.48 21.02 13.48
N ASP A 77 18.34 22.00 13.76
CA ASP A 77 19.21 22.00 14.96
C ASP A 77 18.44 22.10 16.29
N LYS A 78 17.24 22.67 16.28
CA LYS A 78 16.35 22.66 17.46
C LYS A 78 15.63 21.33 17.65
N TYR A 79 15.53 20.53 16.60
CA TYR A 79 14.88 19.22 16.65
C TYR A 79 15.80 18.13 17.20
N ASP A 80 17.12 18.21 16.91
CA ASP A 80 18.11 17.24 17.42
C ASP A 80 18.35 17.36 18.94
N ASN A 81 18.07 18.51 19.54
CA ASN A 81 18.13 18.69 20.98
C ASN A 81 16.99 18.00 21.77
N HIS A 82 16.07 17.33 21.09
CA HIS A 82 14.95 16.56 21.69
C HIS A 82 15.01 15.06 21.42
N LYS A 83 16.08 14.52 20.84
CA LYS A 83 16.32 13.07 20.82
C LYS A 83 16.88 12.66 22.17
N PRO A 84 16.25 11.68 22.90
CA PRO A 84 16.86 11.09 24.08
C PRO A 84 18.12 10.34 23.64
N GLU A 85 19.26 10.79 24.09
CA GLU A 85 20.54 10.06 23.95
C GLU A 85 20.43 8.70 24.63
N ASN A 86 20.59 7.65 23.84
CA ASN A 86 20.72 6.29 24.31
C ASN A 86 22.16 6.06 24.77
N ASN A 87 22.51 6.49 25.96
CA ASN A 87 23.73 6.07 26.63
C ASN A 87 23.43 5.66 28.07
N GLY A 88 23.45 4.35 28.26
CA GLY A 88 23.43 3.79 29.61
C GLY A 88 24.64 4.19 30.43
N LYS A 89 24.41 4.81 31.56
CA LYS A 89 25.07 4.54 32.84
C LYS A 89 24.44 5.41 33.96
N LYS A 90 24.21 4.71 35.07
CA LYS A 90 23.73 5.19 36.39
C LYS A 90 24.42 6.47 36.85
N ALA A 91 23.68 7.38 37.44
CA ALA A 91 23.95 7.90 38.77
C ALA A 91 22.84 8.84 39.25
N ALA A 92 22.66 8.87 40.57
CA ALA A 92 21.59 9.33 41.40
C ALA A 92 21.66 10.83 41.75
N PHE A 93 20.51 11.31 42.29
CA PHE A 93 20.32 12.47 43.20
C PHE A 93 20.54 13.88 42.59
N GLU A 94 19.64 14.82 42.73
CA GLU A 94 19.09 15.49 43.93
C GLU A 94 17.96 16.46 43.56
N ASN A 95 17.03 16.63 44.48
CA ASN A 95 15.98 17.65 44.51
C ASN A 95 16.55 19.07 44.65
N GLN A 96 15.92 20.07 44.04
CA GLN A 96 15.66 21.31 44.79
C GLN A 96 14.54 22.15 44.14
N ASP A 97 13.65 22.54 45.05
CA ASP A 97 12.55 23.49 44.90
C ASP A 97 12.99 24.86 44.38
N ASN A 98 12.15 25.52 43.60
CA ASN A 98 11.95 26.95 43.77
C ASN A 98 10.58 27.43 43.29
N LYS A 99 9.76 27.75 44.29
CA LYS A 99 8.58 28.60 44.18
C LYS A 99 9.01 30.03 43.85
N ARG A 100 8.34 30.67 42.91
CA ARG A 100 8.07 32.12 42.98
C ARG A 100 6.75 32.47 42.35
N SER A 101 5.87 32.96 43.18
CA SER A 101 4.64 33.69 42.99
C SER A 101 4.88 35.06 42.32
N ILE A 102 3.99 35.50 41.42
CA ILE A 102 3.65 36.91 41.31
C ILE A 102 2.15 37.03 41.00
N GLN A 103 1.53 37.91 41.80
CA GLN A 103 0.13 38.29 41.86
C GLN A 103 -0.28 39.25 40.72
N GLY A 104 -1.52 39.15 40.27
CA GLY A 104 -2.50 40.22 40.27
C GLY A 104 -2.61 41.09 39.04
N ASN A 105 -3.74 41.07 38.34
CA ASN A 105 -4.71 42.18 38.37
C ASN A 105 -6.01 41.80 37.67
N GLU A 106 -7.09 42.11 38.38
CA GLU A 106 -8.50 42.05 37.94
C GLU A 106 -8.84 43.14 36.91
N SER A 107 -9.73 42.88 35.97
CA SER A 107 -11.02 43.59 35.94
C SER A 107 -11.88 43.25 34.70
N SER A 108 -13.21 43.24 34.94
CA SER A 108 -14.40 43.34 34.11
C SER A 108 -14.71 42.13 33.20
N GLY A 109 -15.62 41.29 33.51
CA GLY A 109 -17.03 41.41 33.76
C GLY A 109 -17.86 41.32 32.48
N GLN A 110 -18.30 40.08 32.10
CA GLN A 110 -19.63 39.89 31.45
C GLN A 110 -20.15 38.48 31.71
N ARG A 111 -21.35 38.43 32.23
CA ARG A 111 -22.18 37.26 32.53
C ARG A 111 -22.44 36.47 31.25
N PHE A 112 -22.08 35.20 31.22
CA PHE A 112 -22.78 34.19 30.39
C PHE A 112 -23.28 33.05 31.29
N ASN A 113 -24.51 32.69 31.03
CA ASN A 113 -25.35 31.78 31.78
C ASN A 113 -24.70 30.42 32.05
N LYS A 114 -24.85 29.95 33.31
CA LYS A 114 -24.75 28.57 33.70
C LYS A 114 -25.75 27.72 32.94
N LEU A 115 -25.31 26.96 31.97
CA LEU A 115 -25.99 25.75 31.53
C LEU A 115 -25.44 24.59 32.35
N SER A 116 -26.38 23.80 32.87
CA SER A 116 -26.15 22.72 33.83
C SER A 116 -25.10 21.72 33.42
N ASP A 117 -24.26 21.31 34.33
CA ASP A 117 -23.16 20.32 34.21
C ASP A 117 -23.63 18.89 33.85
N SER A 118 -24.93 18.66 33.63
CA SER A 118 -25.51 17.36 33.26
C SER A 118 -25.58 17.07 31.74
N GLU A 119 -25.28 18.04 30.87
CA GLU A 119 -25.26 17.84 29.41
C GLU A 119 -23.87 17.82 28.77
N LYS A 120 -22.81 18.07 29.55
CA LYS A 120 -21.41 18.02 29.04
C LYS A 120 -20.78 16.64 29.02
N ASP A 121 -21.39 15.63 29.65
CA ASP A 121 -20.83 14.27 29.72
C ASP A 121 -21.36 13.32 28.63
N LYS A 122 -22.28 13.75 27.77
CA LYS A 122 -22.82 12.88 26.70
C LYS A 122 -22.09 12.97 25.36
N ASN A 123 -21.12 13.86 25.21
CA ASN A 123 -20.33 14.03 23.96
C ASN A 123 -18.82 13.90 24.15
N LYS A 124 -18.35 13.27 25.20
CA LYS A 124 -17.04 12.64 25.15
C LYS A 124 -17.21 11.39 24.33
N GLU A 125 -16.91 11.48 23.02
CA GLU A 125 -16.59 10.30 22.22
C GLU A 125 -15.59 9.50 23.05
N ASP A 126 -15.93 8.25 23.34
CA ASP A 126 -15.06 7.35 24.12
C ASP A 126 -13.84 7.03 23.26
N HIS A 127 -12.84 7.91 23.32
CA HIS A 127 -11.58 7.78 22.59
C HIS A 127 -10.79 6.53 23.05
N SER A 128 -11.17 5.87 24.13
CA SER A 128 -10.52 4.65 24.62
C SER A 128 -10.95 3.39 23.85
N SER A 129 -12.01 3.47 23.04
CA SER A 129 -12.51 2.32 22.30
C SER A 129 -11.62 1.98 21.09
N VAL A 130 -11.16 0.73 21.02
CA VAL A 130 -10.43 0.18 19.85
C VAL A 130 -11.24 0.34 18.56
N TRP A 131 -12.57 0.21 18.65
CA TRP A 131 -13.45 0.30 17.47
C TRP A 131 -13.52 1.73 16.92
N ASN A 132 -13.61 2.73 17.78
CA ASN A 132 -13.63 4.13 17.39
C ASN A 132 -12.28 4.52 16.78
N ALA A 133 -11.17 4.15 17.41
CA ALA A 133 -9.84 4.40 16.90
C ALA A 133 -9.59 3.69 15.56
N TYR A 134 -10.08 2.46 15.40
CA TYR A 134 -9.97 1.72 14.14
C TYR A 134 -10.72 2.42 13.02
N HIS A 135 -11.96 2.84 13.27
CA HIS A 135 -12.77 3.57 12.30
C HIS A 135 -12.17 4.94 11.92
N GLU A 136 -11.65 5.64 12.92
CA GLU A 136 -10.96 6.92 12.67
C GLU A 136 -9.67 6.72 11.87
N TYR A 137 -8.90 5.64 12.16
CA TYR A 137 -7.74 5.27 11.36
C TYR A 137 -8.12 4.99 9.90
N GLU A 138 -9.17 4.21 9.65
CA GLU A 138 -9.66 3.93 8.30
C GLU A 138 -10.02 5.22 7.55
N THR A 139 -10.72 6.13 8.23
CA THR A 139 -11.12 7.42 7.67
C THR A 139 -9.89 8.29 7.39
N TYR A 140 -9.00 8.43 8.35
CA TYR A 140 -7.80 9.25 8.25
C TYR A 140 -6.82 8.70 7.20
N ALA A 141 -6.38 7.45 7.37
CA ALA A 141 -5.40 6.84 6.49
C ALA A 141 -5.97 6.56 5.10
N GLY A 142 -7.27 6.24 5.02
CA GLY A 142 -7.96 6.02 3.75
C GLY A 142 -8.07 7.29 2.91
N LYS A 143 -8.25 8.46 3.54
CA LYS A 143 -8.22 9.76 2.85
C LYS A 143 -6.79 10.16 2.48
N LEU A 144 -5.86 10.08 3.42
CA LEU A 144 -4.47 10.51 3.24
C LEU A 144 -3.75 9.69 2.15
N ASN A 145 -3.94 8.37 2.15
CA ASN A 145 -3.24 7.44 1.25
C ASN A 145 -4.08 7.04 0.03
N VAL A 146 -5.25 7.61 -0.15
CA VAL A 146 -6.18 7.29 -1.24
C VAL A 146 -6.33 5.76 -1.41
N TRP A 147 -6.79 5.09 -0.34
CA TRP A 147 -6.86 3.64 -0.33
C TRP A 147 -7.71 3.09 -1.47
N SER A 148 -7.19 2.07 -2.15
CA SER A 148 -7.96 1.28 -3.08
C SER A 148 -9.10 0.54 -2.38
N GLU A 149 -10.15 0.19 -3.12
CA GLU A 149 -11.26 -0.61 -2.63
C GLU A 149 -10.79 -1.93 -1.98
N ASN A 150 -9.78 -2.58 -2.54
CA ASN A 150 -9.20 -3.79 -1.97
C ASN A 150 -8.49 -3.55 -0.63
N THR A 151 -7.86 -2.40 -0.46
CA THR A 151 -7.25 -2.01 0.82
C THR A 151 -8.33 -1.79 1.87
N ARG A 152 -9.43 -1.11 1.53
CA ARG A 152 -10.59 -0.90 2.42
C ARG A 152 -11.19 -2.23 2.86
N LYS A 153 -11.52 -3.12 1.91
CA LYS A 153 -12.03 -4.47 2.19
C LYS A 153 -11.11 -5.28 3.10
N ARG A 154 -9.80 -5.10 2.96
CA ARG A 154 -8.85 -5.77 3.82
C ARG A 154 -8.92 -5.27 5.27
N HIS A 155 -8.97 -3.97 5.48
CA HIS A 155 -9.14 -3.40 6.82
C HIS A 155 -10.47 -3.80 7.44
N GLU A 156 -11.56 -3.76 6.68
CA GLU A 156 -12.86 -4.24 7.10
C GLU A 156 -12.83 -5.71 7.52
N ALA A 157 -12.16 -6.57 6.75
CA ALA A 157 -12.00 -7.99 7.10
C ALA A 157 -11.27 -8.18 8.43
N ILE A 158 -10.22 -7.39 8.72
CA ILE A 158 -9.48 -7.45 9.99
C ILE A 158 -10.35 -6.95 11.13
N SER A 159 -11.08 -5.84 10.97
CA SER A 159 -12.05 -5.37 11.95
C SER A 159 -13.09 -6.44 12.28
N ASN A 160 -13.63 -7.11 11.24
CA ASN A 160 -14.58 -8.20 11.41
C ASN A 160 -13.96 -9.44 12.08
N ASN A 161 -12.69 -9.75 11.83
CA ASN A 161 -11.98 -10.81 12.53
C ASN A 161 -11.81 -10.50 14.03
N LEU A 162 -11.51 -9.25 14.39
CA LEU A 162 -11.44 -8.82 15.78
C LEU A 162 -12.80 -8.90 16.50
N LYS A 163 -13.89 -8.48 15.83
CA LYS A 163 -15.25 -8.61 16.37
C LYS A 163 -15.59 -10.09 16.60
N SER A 164 -15.27 -10.95 15.61
CA SER A 164 -15.48 -12.39 15.72
C SER A 164 -14.64 -13.02 16.86
N PHE A 165 -13.42 -12.53 17.08
CA PHE A 165 -12.56 -12.94 18.19
C PHE A 165 -13.17 -12.59 19.54
N ARG A 166 -13.66 -11.35 19.72
CA ARG A 166 -14.40 -10.92 20.91
C ARG A 166 -15.57 -11.85 21.20
N ASP A 167 -16.41 -12.10 20.18
CA ASP A 167 -17.61 -12.90 20.33
C ASP A 167 -17.28 -14.37 20.63
N TRP A 168 -16.18 -14.89 20.07
CA TRP A 168 -15.66 -16.21 20.39
C TRP A 168 -15.17 -16.30 21.83
N LYS A 169 -14.41 -15.31 22.35
CA LYS A 169 -13.98 -15.24 23.74
C LYS A 169 -15.18 -15.25 24.69
N ARG A 170 -16.20 -14.44 24.41
CA ARG A 170 -17.44 -14.38 25.21
C ARG A 170 -18.16 -15.73 25.31
N LYS A 171 -18.20 -16.48 24.23
CA LYS A 171 -18.79 -17.83 24.19
C LYS A 171 -17.95 -18.90 24.90
N ASN A 172 -16.64 -18.65 25.08
CA ASN A 172 -15.69 -19.63 25.62
C ASN A 172 -15.17 -19.25 27.02
N GLY A 173 -16.06 -18.78 27.89
CA GLY A 173 -15.79 -18.60 29.33
C GLY A 173 -15.42 -17.18 29.76
N TYR A 174 -15.49 -16.20 28.86
CA TYR A 174 -15.21 -14.78 29.17
C TYR A 174 -16.39 -13.90 28.76
N PRO A 175 -17.56 -13.99 29.39
CA PRO A 175 -18.81 -13.34 28.92
C PRO A 175 -18.68 -11.80 28.79
N ASP A 176 -17.89 -11.17 29.64
CA ASP A 176 -17.67 -9.72 29.65
C ASP A 176 -16.43 -9.28 28.86
N PHE A 177 -15.83 -10.19 28.09
CA PHE A 177 -14.62 -9.87 27.32
C PHE A 177 -14.87 -8.75 26.31
N GLU A 178 -14.02 -7.72 26.34
CA GLU A 178 -13.96 -6.67 25.32
C GLU A 178 -12.54 -6.52 24.79
N VAL A 179 -12.44 -6.16 23.53
CA VAL A 179 -11.16 -5.87 22.88
C VAL A 179 -10.74 -4.45 23.25
N THR A 180 -9.75 -4.34 24.13
CA THR A 180 -9.18 -3.06 24.57
C THR A 180 -7.74 -2.93 24.08
N PHE A 181 -7.18 -1.74 24.10
CA PHE A 181 -5.76 -1.55 23.76
C PHE A 181 -4.83 -2.24 24.77
N ASP A 182 -5.20 -2.27 26.05
CA ASP A 182 -4.41 -2.92 27.09
C ASP A 182 -4.39 -4.44 26.95
N TYR A 183 -5.39 -5.00 26.27
CA TYR A 183 -5.39 -6.43 25.94
C TYR A 183 -4.28 -6.82 24.96
N PHE A 184 -3.82 -5.91 24.10
CA PHE A 184 -2.79 -6.19 23.10
C PHE A 184 -1.37 -6.09 23.67
N ASP A 185 -1.11 -6.82 24.77
CA ASP A 185 0.24 -7.20 25.18
C ASP A 185 0.71 -8.42 24.34
N GLU A 186 1.90 -8.95 24.65
CA GLU A 186 2.43 -10.14 23.99
C GLU A 186 1.45 -11.33 24.04
N LYS A 187 0.83 -11.58 25.20
CA LYS A 187 -0.12 -12.69 25.40
C LYS A 187 -1.43 -12.47 24.66
N GLY A 188 -1.94 -11.26 24.65
CA GLY A 188 -3.17 -10.90 23.97
C GLY A 188 -3.04 -11.01 22.47
N VAL A 189 -1.94 -10.52 21.91
CA VAL A 189 -1.66 -10.69 20.46
C VAL A 189 -1.46 -12.16 20.13
N GLN A 190 -0.74 -12.94 20.95
CA GLN A 190 -0.60 -14.39 20.75
C GLN A 190 -1.96 -15.09 20.79
N SER A 191 -2.83 -14.77 21.74
CA SER A 191 -4.18 -15.34 21.82
C SER A 191 -5.03 -15.02 20.59
N TYR A 192 -4.87 -13.85 20.00
CA TYR A 192 -5.52 -13.52 18.72
C TYR A 192 -4.93 -14.33 17.55
N VAL A 193 -3.61 -14.51 17.51
CA VAL A 193 -2.94 -15.38 16.52
C VAL A 193 -3.43 -16.80 16.62
N ASP A 194 -3.53 -17.36 17.84
CA ASP A 194 -4.03 -18.72 18.08
C ASP A 194 -5.48 -18.89 17.57
N TYR A 195 -6.33 -17.90 17.85
CA TYR A 195 -7.69 -17.86 17.31
C TYR A 195 -7.72 -17.86 15.77
N LEU A 196 -6.87 -17.06 15.12
CA LEU A 196 -6.79 -17.04 13.67
C LEU A 196 -6.29 -18.38 13.10
N CYS A 197 -5.35 -19.05 13.80
CA CYS A 197 -4.84 -20.36 13.43
C CYS A 197 -5.87 -21.48 13.60
N GLU A 198 -6.47 -21.57 14.79
CA GLU A 198 -7.20 -22.75 15.25
C GLU A 198 -8.70 -22.65 14.95
N VAL A 199 -9.28 -21.46 15.04
CA VAL A 199 -10.71 -21.23 14.86
C VAL A 199 -11.02 -20.76 13.45
N LYS A 200 -10.27 -19.78 12.94
CA LYS A 200 -10.44 -19.28 11.56
C LYS A 200 -9.73 -20.14 10.52
N MET A 201 -8.83 -21.02 10.95
CA MET A 201 -8.06 -21.91 10.07
C MET A 201 -7.25 -21.16 8.99
N PHE A 202 -6.78 -19.97 9.30
CA PHE A 202 -6.00 -19.17 8.37
C PHE A 202 -4.58 -19.70 8.20
N VAL A 203 -4.03 -19.54 7.01
CA VAL A 203 -2.62 -19.85 6.75
C VAL A 203 -1.70 -18.76 7.34
N ASN A 204 -0.50 -19.15 7.74
CA ASN A 204 0.44 -18.29 8.46
C ASN A 204 0.76 -16.98 7.71
N SER A 205 0.83 -17.02 6.38
CA SER A 205 1.07 -15.83 5.55
C SER A 205 -0.08 -14.81 5.64
N THR A 206 -1.32 -15.27 5.81
CA THR A 206 -2.50 -14.40 6.02
C THR A 206 -2.47 -13.81 7.42
N ILE A 207 -2.26 -14.64 8.45
CA ILE A 207 -2.19 -14.22 9.85
C ILE A 207 -1.11 -13.16 10.05
N ARG A 208 0.09 -13.38 9.48
CA ARG A 208 1.19 -12.42 9.56
C ARG A 208 0.79 -11.04 9.01
N LYS A 209 0.11 -11.02 7.86
CA LYS A 209 -0.35 -9.77 7.25
C LYS A 209 -1.43 -9.09 8.10
N ASP A 210 -2.37 -9.86 8.66
CA ASP A 210 -3.46 -9.32 9.48
C ASP A 210 -2.92 -8.70 10.77
N VAL A 211 -2.01 -9.39 11.46
CA VAL A 211 -1.38 -8.88 12.69
C VAL A 211 -0.51 -7.67 12.42
N LEU A 212 0.22 -7.61 11.29
CA LEU A 212 1.02 -6.43 10.92
C LEU A 212 0.13 -5.20 10.69
N ILE A 213 -1.02 -5.36 10.04
CA ILE A 213 -1.98 -4.28 9.86
C ILE A 213 -2.59 -3.86 11.21
N LEU A 214 -3.00 -4.83 12.04
CA LEU A 214 -3.51 -4.55 13.38
C LEU A 214 -2.49 -3.76 14.21
N LYS A 215 -1.22 -4.19 14.25
CA LYS A 215 -0.13 -3.45 14.92
C LYS A 215 0.03 -2.03 14.37
N THR A 216 -0.18 -1.83 13.07
CA THR A 216 -0.12 -0.49 12.47
C THR A 216 -1.24 0.41 12.99
N VAL A 217 -2.46 -0.12 13.15
CA VAL A 217 -3.59 0.62 13.73
C VAL A 217 -3.34 0.94 15.20
N ILE A 218 -2.89 -0.04 16.01
CA ILE A 218 -2.58 0.16 17.44
C ILE A 218 -1.47 1.21 17.60
N ARG A 219 -0.41 1.14 16.80
CA ARG A 219 0.68 2.12 16.81
C ARG A 219 0.22 3.53 16.43
N TRP A 220 -0.67 3.65 15.48
CA TRP A 220 -1.26 4.92 15.11
C TRP A 220 -2.10 5.50 16.27
N ALA A 221 -2.91 4.67 16.94
CA ALA A 221 -3.70 5.04 18.11
C ALA A 221 -2.80 5.47 19.28
N TYR A 222 -1.72 4.73 19.55
CA TYR A 222 -0.70 5.08 20.55
C TYR A 222 -0.11 6.48 20.30
N ARG A 223 0.32 6.76 19.07
CA ARG A 223 0.88 8.08 18.69
C ARG A 223 -0.11 9.23 18.81
N ARG A 224 -1.40 8.93 18.86
CA ARG A 224 -2.48 9.91 19.04
C ARG A 224 -3.04 9.94 20.46
N HIS A 225 -2.38 9.26 21.39
CA HIS A 225 -2.74 9.23 22.81
C HIS A 225 -4.12 8.61 23.12
N TYR A 226 -4.61 7.69 22.27
CA TYR A 226 -5.79 6.87 22.58
C TYR A 226 -5.52 5.87 23.71
N HIS A 227 -4.27 5.45 23.87
CA HIS A 227 -3.76 4.56 24.90
C HIS A 227 -2.26 4.77 25.11
N ASN A 228 -1.75 4.18 26.22
CA ASN A 228 -0.33 4.24 26.59
C ASN A 228 0.35 2.86 26.56
N ASN A 229 -0.33 1.82 26.07
CA ASN A 229 0.23 0.48 25.95
C ASN A 229 1.19 0.43 24.76
N ASP A 230 2.48 0.18 24.99
CA ASP A 230 3.52 -0.05 23.99
C ASP A 230 3.97 -1.52 23.90
N SER A 231 3.45 -2.37 24.79
CA SER A 231 3.83 -3.79 24.92
C SER A 231 3.57 -4.60 23.65
N PHE A 232 2.62 -4.17 22.82
CA PHE A 232 2.35 -4.81 21.51
C PHE A 232 3.55 -4.78 20.57
N GLU A 233 4.49 -3.84 20.73
CA GLU A 233 5.69 -3.75 19.90
C GLU A 233 6.65 -4.91 20.16
N ALA A 234 6.74 -5.38 21.40
CA ALA A 234 7.63 -6.47 21.78
C ALA A 234 7.22 -7.82 21.15
N PHE A 235 5.93 -7.99 20.79
CA PHE A 235 5.46 -9.21 20.16
C PHE A 235 6.06 -9.41 18.78
N ASN A 236 6.83 -10.47 18.62
CA ASN A 236 7.38 -10.88 17.31
C ASN A 236 6.65 -12.12 16.79
N ILE A 237 6.12 -12.03 15.57
CA ILE A 237 5.35 -13.12 14.95
C ILE A 237 6.32 -14.19 14.47
N ALA A 238 6.53 -15.23 15.28
CA ALA A 238 7.37 -16.38 14.97
C ALA A 238 6.60 -17.50 14.23
N LEU A 239 5.83 -17.16 13.20
CA LEU A 239 5.11 -18.14 12.40
C LEU A 239 6.01 -18.75 11.31
N LYS A 240 5.97 -20.08 11.17
CA LYS A 240 6.68 -20.78 10.09
C LYS A 240 6.15 -20.32 8.72
N SER A 241 7.03 -20.19 7.76
CA SER A 241 6.68 -19.95 6.34
C SER A 241 7.34 -21.02 5.48
N ALA A 242 6.67 -21.42 4.41
CA ALA A 242 7.31 -22.22 3.37
C ALA A 242 7.83 -21.28 2.29
N GLU A 243 9.02 -21.56 1.81
CA GLU A 243 9.49 -21.01 0.54
C GLU A 243 8.67 -21.66 -0.57
N GLN A 244 8.01 -20.87 -1.39
CA GLN A 244 7.19 -21.37 -2.48
C GLN A 244 7.95 -21.26 -3.78
N GLU A 245 7.91 -22.33 -4.56
CA GLU A 245 8.39 -22.31 -5.93
C GLU A 245 7.60 -21.28 -6.76
N VAL A 246 8.33 -20.52 -7.58
CA VAL A 246 7.71 -19.52 -8.43
C VAL A 246 7.07 -20.20 -9.63
N VAL A 247 5.74 -20.25 -9.64
CA VAL A 247 4.98 -20.78 -10.79
C VAL A 247 5.02 -19.76 -11.93
N TYR A 248 5.57 -20.20 -13.08
CA TYR A 248 5.66 -19.42 -14.31
C TYR A 248 5.57 -20.34 -15.55
N LEU A 249 5.36 -19.77 -16.72
CA LEU A 249 5.39 -20.48 -17.97
C LEU A 249 6.74 -20.28 -18.67
N ASN A 250 7.43 -21.37 -18.96
CA ASN A 250 8.64 -21.35 -19.76
C ASN A 250 8.32 -21.18 -21.25
N LYS A 251 9.35 -21.00 -22.09
CA LYS A 251 9.18 -20.78 -23.53
C LYS A 251 8.36 -21.86 -24.24
N LYS A 252 8.60 -23.14 -23.91
CA LYS A 252 7.87 -24.27 -24.53
C LYS A 252 6.39 -24.26 -24.15
N GLU A 253 6.08 -23.87 -22.93
CA GLU A 253 4.71 -23.77 -22.45
C GLU A 253 3.97 -22.58 -23.03
N LEU A 254 4.67 -21.46 -23.24
CA LEU A 254 4.12 -20.31 -23.99
C LEU A 254 3.81 -20.70 -25.43
N GLU A 255 4.69 -21.45 -26.09
CA GLU A 255 4.44 -21.97 -27.45
C GLU A 255 3.25 -22.94 -27.49
N LYS A 256 3.07 -23.82 -26.48
CA LYS A 256 1.87 -24.68 -26.37
C LYS A 256 0.61 -23.83 -26.27
N LEU A 257 0.65 -22.78 -25.46
CA LEU A 257 -0.48 -21.89 -25.26
C LEU A 257 -0.84 -21.11 -26.53
N GLU A 258 0.17 -20.60 -27.25
CA GLU A 258 -0.02 -19.92 -28.54
C GLU A 258 -0.67 -20.81 -29.59
N LYS A 259 -0.23 -22.06 -29.66
CA LYS A 259 -0.69 -23.06 -30.66
C LYS A 259 -1.96 -23.80 -30.23
N CYS A 260 -2.47 -23.57 -29.02
CA CYS A 260 -3.65 -24.24 -28.51
C CYS A 260 -4.86 -23.98 -29.41
N GLU A 261 -5.44 -25.04 -29.95
CA GLU A 261 -6.67 -24.98 -30.72
C GLU A 261 -7.85 -24.71 -29.81
N ILE A 262 -8.58 -23.63 -30.09
CA ILE A 262 -9.73 -23.21 -29.30
C ILE A 262 -11.00 -23.52 -30.12
N PRO A 263 -11.90 -24.37 -29.61
CA PRO A 263 -13.11 -24.72 -30.33
C PRO A 263 -14.06 -23.52 -30.43
N GLU A 264 -14.91 -23.53 -31.47
CA GLU A 264 -15.86 -22.44 -31.76
C GLU A 264 -16.77 -22.11 -30.57
N SER A 265 -17.13 -23.10 -29.76
CA SER A 265 -17.93 -22.89 -28.54
C SER A 265 -17.25 -22.08 -27.45
N LYS A 266 -15.92 -21.87 -27.54
CA LYS A 266 -15.08 -21.20 -26.53
C LYS A 266 -14.27 -20.01 -27.08
N LEU A 267 -14.74 -19.35 -28.11
CA LEU A 267 -14.03 -18.23 -28.75
C LEU A 267 -13.65 -17.10 -27.78
N TYR A 268 -14.33 -16.99 -26.65
CA TYR A 268 -13.95 -16.03 -25.60
C TYR A 268 -12.54 -16.30 -25.03
N LEU A 269 -12.02 -17.53 -25.12
CA LEU A 269 -10.67 -17.90 -24.67
C LEU A 269 -9.59 -17.33 -25.60
N ILE A 270 -9.91 -16.98 -26.85
CA ILE A 270 -8.93 -16.36 -27.77
C ILE A 270 -8.46 -15.02 -27.21
N ARG A 271 -9.39 -14.17 -26.78
CA ARG A 271 -9.03 -12.88 -26.17
C ARG A 271 -8.29 -13.05 -24.85
N VAL A 272 -8.66 -14.05 -24.04
CA VAL A 272 -7.98 -14.37 -22.78
C VAL A 272 -6.54 -14.80 -23.05
N ARG A 273 -6.32 -15.66 -24.03
CA ARG A 273 -4.99 -16.09 -24.49
C ARG A 273 -4.13 -14.90 -24.91
N ASP A 274 -4.65 -14.08 -25.79
CA ASP A 274 -3.90 -12.96 -26.36
C ASP A 274 -3.54 -11.93 -25.27
N VAL A 275 -4.48 -11.61 -24.37
CA VAL A 275 -4.24 -10.73 -23.23
C VAL A 275 -3.19 -11.31 -22.28
N PHE A 276 -3.25 -12.61 -21.99
CA PHE A 276 -2.29 -13.26 -21.11
C PHE A 276 -0.89 -13.36 -21.74
N LEU A 277 -0.82 -13.73 -23.01
CA LEU A 277 0.45 -13.74 -23.75
C LEU A 277 1.07 -12.35 -23.81
N PHE A 278 0.26 -11.30 -23.98
CA PHE A 278 0.76 -9.94 -23.94
C PHE A 278 1.40 -9.61 -22.59
N LEU A 279 0.79 -10.05 -21.46
CA LEU A 279 1.40 -9.93 -20.14
C LEU A 279 2.71 -10.72 -20.02
N CYS A 280 2.78 -11.92 -20.64
CA CYS A 280 3.99 -12.75 -20.67
C CYS A 280 5.13 -12.13 -21.50
N TYR A 281 4.81 -11.30 -22.50
CA TYR A 281 5.78 -10.68 -23.40
C TYR A 281 6.16 -9.25 -23.06
N THR A 282 5.42 -8.61 -22.14
CA THR A 282 5.68 -7.22 -21.71
C THR A 282 6.03 -7.08 -20.25
N GLY A 283 5.66 -8.06 -19.42
CA GLY A 283 5.85 -7.99 -17.97
C GLY A 283 4.92 -7.00 -17.25
N LEU A 284 3.93 -6.42 -17.94
CA LEU A 284 2.96 -5.51 -17.33
C LEU A 284 2.21 -6.16 -16.17
N ARG A 285 1.83 -5.35 -15.18
CA ARG A 285 0.81 -5.78 -14.22
C ARG A 285 -0.56 -5.79 -14.92
N TYR A 286 -1.43 -6.71 -14.50
CA TYR A 286 -2.79 -6.78 -15.05
C TYR A 286 -3.53 -5.43 -14.93
N SER A 287 -3.41 -4.73 -13.80
CA SER A 287 -4.01 -3.41 -13.60
C SER A 287 -3.53 -2.37 -14.59
N ASP A 288 -2.24 -2.40 -14.93
CA ASP A 288 -1.64 -1.45 -15.85
C ASP A 288 -2.09 -1.75 -17.28
N LEU A 289 -2.20 -3.05 -17.66
CA LEU A 289 -2.75 -3.46 -18.94
C LEU A 289 -4.22 -3.07 -19.13
N VAL A 290 -5.06 -3.20 -18.09
CA VAL A 290 -6.49 -2.76 -18.14
C VAL A 290 -6.61 -1.28 -18.51
N ASN A 291 -5.63 -0.47 -18.12
CA ASN A 291 -5.63 0.98 -18.35
C ASN A 291 -4.75 1.42 -19.54
N LEU A 292 -4.11 0.48 -20.22
CA LEU A 292 -3.29 0.78 -21.40
C LEU A 292 -4.18 1.31 -22.53
N ARG A 293 -3.86 2.50 -23.01
CA ARG A 293 -4.58 3.18 -24.09
C ARG A 293 -3.77 3.21 -25.38
N ARG A 294 -4.43 3.50 -26.48
CA ARG A 294 -3.77 3.59 -27.80
C ARG A 294 -2.72 4.69 -27.85
N CYS A 295 -2.92 5.80 -27.15
CA CYS A 295 -1.95 6.89 -27.07
C CYS A 295 -0.63 6.48 -26.37
N ASP A 296 -0.67 5.42 -25.55
CA ASP A 296 0.49 4.91 -24.83
C ASP A 296 1.32 3.94 -25.66
N VAL A 297 0.83 3.56 -26.86
CA VAL A 297 1.47 2.59 -27.74
C VAL A 297 2.22 3.31 -28.87
N HIS A 298 3.52 3.11 -28.90
CA HIS A 298 4.42 3.60 -29.93
C HIS A 298 4.92 2.46 -30.82
N GLU A 299 5.53 2.76 -31.94
CA GLU A 299 6.01 1.76 -32.92
C GLU A 299 6.93 0.68 -32.30
N ARG A 300 7.79 1.09 -31.35
CA ARG A 300 8.82 0.21 -30.75
C ARG A 300 8.62 -0.08 -29.27
N TYR A 301 7.82 0.67 -28.57
CA TYR A 301 7.64 0.56 -27.10
C TYR A 301 6.24 0.98 -26.70
N ILE A 302 5.88 0.62 -25.48
CA ILE A 302 4.74 1.18 -24.77
C ILE A 302 5.25 2.03 -23.59
N GLU A 303 4.56 3.13 -23.29
CA GLU A 303 4.84 3.99 -22.16
C GLU A 303 3.65 3.95 -21.19
N VAL A 304 3.92 3.54 -19.96
CA VAL A 304 2.85 3.28 -18.98
C VAL A 304 3.24 3.90 -17.65
N THR A 305 2.36 4.74 -17.11
CA THR A 305 2.45 5.13 -15.70
C THR A 305 1.74 4.08 -14.86
N THR A 306 2.49 3.40 -13.99
CA THR A 306 1.95 2.32 -13.17
C THR A 306 0.98 2.85 -12.12
N ILE A 307 -0.13 2.15 -11.91
CA ILE A 307 -1.16 2.58 -10.93
C ILE A 307 -0.64 2.42 -9.48
N LYS A 308 0.14 1.38 -9.22
CA LYS A 308 0.53 1.02 -7.86
C LYS A 308 1.71 1.82 -7.32
N THR A 309 2.71 2.11 -8.16
CA THR A 309 3.97 2.75 -7.75
C THR A 309 4.17 4.13 -8.37
N VAL A 310 3.26 4.53 -9.29
CA VAL A 310 3.32 5.81 -10.02
C VAL A 310 4.62 6.00 -10.82
N ASP A 311 5.28 4.89 -11.18
CA ASP A 311 6.48 4.92 -12.00
C ASP A 311 6.12 4.99 -13.48
N SER A 312 6.83 5.81 -14.24
CA SER A 312 6.75 5.78 -15.71
C SER A 312 7.66 4.66 -16.24
N LEU A 313 7.05 3.68 -16.90
CA LEU A 313 7.75 2.55 -17.50
C LEU A 313 7.74 2.67 -19.01
N ARG A 314 8.91 2.50 -19.60
CA ARG A 314 9.07 2.29 -21.04
C ARG A 314 9.43 0.85 -21.30
N ILE A 315 8.52 0.10 -21.93
CA ILE A 315 8.65 -1.33 -22.21
C ILE A 315 8.76 -1.53 -23.72
N GLU A 316 9.88 -2.10 -24.16
CA GLU A 316 10.11 -2.38 -25.56
C GLU A 316 9.24 -3.52 -26.06
N LEU A 317 8.66 -3.36 -27.25
CA LEU A 317 7.80 -4.34 -27.88
C LEU A 317 8.61 -5.33 -28.70
N ASN A 318 8.51 -6.61 -28.36
CA ASN A 318 9.03 -7.71 -29.14
C ASN A 318 8.06 -8.12 -30.28
N THR A 319 8.47 -9.06 -31.10
CA THR A 319 7.69 -9.52 -32.27
C THR A 319 6.31 -10.07 -31.86
N HIS A 320 6.22 -10.82 -30.77
CA HIS A 320 4.97 -11.41 -30.28
C HIS A 320 3.99 -10.34 -29.78
N SER A 321 4.47 -9.42 -28.94
CA SER A 321 3.62 -8.33 -28.42
C SER A 321 3.13 -7.41 -29.53
N LYS A 322 3.97 -7.12 -30.55
CA LYS A 322 3.58 -6.35 -31.74
C LYS A 322 2.51 -7.08 -32.57
N ALA A 323 2.64 -8.40 -32.75
CA ALA A 323 1.65 -9.19 -33.48
C ALA A 323 0.28 -9.17 -32.78
N ILE A 324 0.26 -9.24 -31.45
CA ILE A 324 -0.98 -9.13 -30.66
C ILE A 324 -1.59 -7.72 -30.85
N LEU A 325 -0.82 -6.65 -30.69
CA LEU A 325 -1.31 -5.28 -30.88
C LEU A 325 -1.89 -5.08 -32.27
N LYS A 326 -1.19 -5.55 -33.33
CA LYS A 326 -1.64 -5.47 -34.71
C LYS A 326 -2.96 -6.21 -34.95
N LYS A 327 -3.16 -7.37 -34.30
CA LYS A 327 -4.41 -8.14 -34.38
C LYS A 327 -5.61 -7.33 -33.88
N TYR A 328 -5.43 -6.52 -32.85
CA TYR A 328 -6.51 -5.74 -32.23
C TYR A 328 -6.55 -4.28 -32.70
N GLU A 329 -5.68 -3.86 -33.60
CA GLU A 329 -5.64 -2.51 -34.17
C GLU A 329 -6.96 -2.09 -34.84
N PRO A 330 -7.65 -2.97 -35.63
CA PRO A 330 -8.91 -2.62 -36.29
C PRO A 330 -10.11 -2.47 -35.34
N PHE A 331 -9.99 -2.91 -34.08
CA PHE A 331 -11.12 -2.93 -33.16
C PHE A 331 -11.08 -1.71 -32.25
N GLU A 332 -12.19 -1.02 -32.10
CA GLU A 332 -12.34 0.07 -31.13
C GLU A 332 -12.90 -0.47 -29.81
N PHE A 333 -12.22 -0.20 -28.71
CA PHE A 333 -12.66 -0.53 -27.37
C PHE A 333 -13.01 0.74 -26.59
N GLN A 334 -13.93 0.59 -25.64
CA GLN A 334 -14.33 1.68 -24.75
C GLN A 334 -13.09 2.33 -24.09
N ASP A 335 -13.13 3.66 -23.95
CA ASP A 335 -12.06 4.48 -23.33
C ASP A 335 -10.71 4.42 -24.07
N GLY A 336 -10.70 4.06 -25.37
CA GLY A 336 -9.49 3.98 -26.17
C GLY A 336 -8.52 2.87 -25.76
N LYS A 337 -9.01 1.84 -25.08
CA LYS A 337 -8.21 0.67 -24.65
C LYS A 337 -7.62 -0.07 -25.84
N VAL A 338 -6.49 -0.72 -25.60
CA VAL A 338 -5.72 -1.42 -26.63
C VAL A 338 -6.18 -2.85 -26.85
N LEU A 339 -6.56 -3.56 -25.76
CA LEU A 339 -6.91 -4.97 -25.76
C LEU A 339 -8.26 -5.23 -25.08
N PRO A 340 -8.97 -6.31 -25.44
CA PRO A 340 -10.27 -6.69 -24.87
C PRO A 340 -10.11 -7.37 -23.50
N VAL A 341 -9.66 -6.63 -22.49
CA VAL A 341 -9.41 -7.16 -21.14
C VAL A 341 -10.72 -7.41 -20.41
N VAL A 342 -10.92 -8.63 -19.87
CA VAL A 342 -12.05 -9.01 -19.02
C VAL A 342 -11.72 -8.73 -17.53
N SER A 343 -12.67 -8.86 -16.61
CA SER A 343 -12.39 -8.72 -15.17
C SER A 343 -11.30 -9.70 -14.70
N ASN A 344 -10.52 -9.31 -13.67
CA ASN A 344 -9.44 -10.17 -13.18
C ASN A 344 -9.93 -11.54 -12.68
N GLN A 345 -11.12 -11.59 -12.10
CA GLN A 345 -11.73 -12.82 -11.65
C GLN A 345 -12.03 -13.75 -12.83
N ASN A 346 -12.69 -13.23 -13.88
CA ASN A 346 -12.98 -13.98 -15.09
C ASN A 346 -11.70 -14.38 -15.82
N MET A 347 -10.72 -13.47 -15.88
CA MET A 347 -9.41 -13.74 -16.47
C MET A 347 -8.76 -14.97 -15.84
N ASN A 348 -8.70 -15.03 -14.52
CA ASN A 348 -8.09 -16.16 -13.80
C ASN A 348 -8.88 -17.47 -14.01
N GLN A 349 -10.20 -17.41 -13.97
CA GLN A 349 -11.04 -18.58 -14.23
C GLN A 349 -10.83 -19.14 -15.66
N TYR A 350 -10.84 -18.26 -16.65
CA TYR A 350 -10.66 -18.66 -18.04
C TYR A 350 -9.23 -19.09 -18.36
N LEU A 351 -8.24 -18.57 -17.61
CA LEU A 351 -6.86 -19.03 -17.73
C LEU A 351 -6.71 -20.49 -17.27
N HIS A 352 -7.38 -20.89 -16.20
CA HIS A 352 -7.36 -22.29 -15.78
C HIS A 352 -7.88 -23.21 -16.88
N GLU A 353 -9.02 -22.85 -17.48
CA GLU A 353 -9.62 -23.62 -18.56
C GLU A 353 -8.70 -23.67 -19.81
N LEU A 354 -8.16 -22.52 -20.24
CA LEU A 354 -7.28 -22.41 -21.37
C LEU A 354 -5.98 -23.19 -21.17
N CYS A 355 -5.36 -23.07 -19.99
CA CYS A 355 -4.11 -23.76 -19.66
C CYS A 355 -4.32 -25.29 -19.55
N GLN A 356 -5.48 -25.73 -19.06
CA GLN A 356 -5.86 -27.15 -19.08
C GLN A 356 -5.97 -27.67 -20.50
N MET A 357 -6.63 -26.92 -21.42
CA MET A 357 -6.73 -27.28 -22.82
C MET A 357 -5.36 -27.33 -23.52
N ALA A 358 -4.43 -26.45 -23.12
CA ALA A 358 -3.07 -26.42 -23.64
C ALA A 358 -2.17 -27.56 -23.06
N GLY A 359 -2.69 -28.42 -22.19
CA GLY A 359 -1.95 -29.54 -21.60
C GLY A 359 -0.87 -29.09 -20.61
N LEU A 360 -1.14 -28.05 -19.81
CA LEU A 360 -0.26 -27.62 -18.72
C LEU A 360 -0.63 -28.31 -17.42
N ASP A 361 -0.51 -29.63 -17.38
CA ASP A 361 -1.01 -30.53 -16.34
C ASP A 361 0.08 -31.08 -15.41
N GLU A 362 1.29 -30.51 -15.46
CA GLU A 362 2.38 -30.82 -14.53
C GLU A 362 1.91 -30.71 -13.07
N GLU A 363 2.31 -31.67 -12.22
CA GLU A 363 2.00 -31.67 -10.80
C GLU A 363 2.99 -30.81 -10.02
N ILE A 364 2.46 -29.83 -9.28
CA ILE A 364 3.24 -28.90 -8.45
C ILE A 364 2.83 -29.09 -7.00
N ARG A 365 3.81 -29.30 -6.13
CA ARG A 365 3.59 -29.38 -4.69
C ARG A 365 3.56 -27.97 -4.09
N ILE A 366 2.44 -27.64 -3.45
CA ILE A 366 2.27 -26.40 -2.69
C ILE A 366 2.38 -26.71 -1.21
N THR A 367 3.39 -26.15 -0.55
CA THR A 367 3.59 -26.30 0.89
C THR A 367 3.16 -25.02 1.60
N TYR A 368 2.34 -25.15 2.65
CA TYR A 368 1.97 -24.04 3.51
C TYR A 368 1.88 -24.47 4.98
N TYR A 369 1.81 -23.50 5.88
CA TYR A 369 1.70 -23.74 7.32
C TYR A 369 0.42 -23.10 7.88
N ARG A 370 -0.21 -23.82 8.84
CA ARG A 370 -1.21 -23.28 9.77
C ARG A 370 -0.66 -23.49 11.18
N GLY A 371 -0.33 -22.41 11.89
CA GLY A 371 0.43 -22.52 13.12
C GLY A 371 1.74 -23.27 12.93
N SER A 372 1.95 -24.33 13.68
CA SER A 372 3.12 -25.20 13.59
C SER A 372 3.00 -26.33 12.56
N HIS A 373 1.78 -26.61 12.07
CA HIS A 373 1.47 -27.73 11.21
C HIS A 373 1.77 -27.42 9.74
N ARG A 374 2.49 -28.32 9.09
CA ARG A 374 2.77 -28.29 7.65
C ARG A 374 1.66 -28.98 6.89
N PHE A 375 1.28 -28.40 5.76
CA PHE A 375 0.35 -28.97 4.79
C PHE A 375 1.03 -28.96 3.42
N ASP A 376 0.88 -30.08 2.71
CA ASP A 376 1.34 -30.25 1.34
C ASP A 376 0.13 -30.59 0.47
N GLU A 377 -0.10 -29.82 -0.57
CA GLU A 377 -1.14 -30.06 -1.57
C GLU A 377 -0.48 -30.25 -2.94
N ILE A 378 -0.93 -31.24 -3.70
CA ILE A 378 -0.52 -31.40 -5.09
C ILE A 378 -1.59 -30.80 -5.96
N LYS A 379 -1.20 -29.81 -6.80
CA LYS A 379 -2.09 -29.14 -7.75
C LYS A 379 -1.54 -29.26 -9.15
N LYS A 380 -2.43 -29.31 -10.13
CA LYS A 380 -2.02 -29.21 -11.53
C LYS A 380 -1.58 -27.78 -11.83
N LYS A 381 -0.57 -27.61 -12.67
CA LYS A 381 0.01 -26.29 -12.99
C LYS A 381 -1.04 -25.31 -13.50
N TYR A 382 -1.98 -25.78 -14.36
CA TYR A 382 -3.06 -24.92 -14.88
C TYR A 382 -3.94 -24.30 -13.78
N GLU A 383 -4.10 -24.95 -12.63
CA GLU A 383 -4.88 -24.44 -11.48
C GLU A 383 -4.18 -23.30 -10.75
N LEU A 384 -2.87 -23.13 -10.96
CA LEU A 384 -2.02 -22.14 -10.32
C LEU A 384 -1.72 -20.92 -11.21
N ILE A 385 -2.09 -21.01 -12.49
CA ILE A 385 -1.88 -19.92 -13.44
C ILE A 385 -2.94 -18.85 -13.24
N VAL A 386 -2.48 -17.63 -12.97
CA VAL A 386 -3.31 -16.44 -12.79
C VAL A 386 -2.74 -15.29 -13.63
N SER A 387 -3.46 -14.20 -13.77
CA SER A 387 -3.02 -13.04 -14.56
C SER A 387 -1.60 -12.56 -14.18
N HIS A 388 -1.26 -12.58 -12.89
CA HIS A 388 0.08 -12.20 -12.42
C HIS A 388 1.19 -13.20 -12.82
N THR A 389 0.83 -14.45 -13.16
CA THR A 389 1.78 -15.44 -13.68
C THR A 389 2.39 -14.96 -15.00
N GLY A 390 1.66 -14.18 -15.82
CA GLY A 390 2.21 -13.59 -17.04
C GLY A 390 3.46 -12.75 -16.78
N ARG A 391 3.38 -11.85 -15.77
CA ARG A 391 4.54 -11.04 -15.38
C ARG A 391 5.68 -11.87 -14.78
N ARG A 392 5.37 -12.92 -13.99
CA ARG A 392 6.38 -13.86 -13.49
C ARG A 392 7.09 -14.57 -14.65
N SER A 393 6.32 -15.02 -15.64
CA SER A 393 6.85 -15.68 -16.83
C SER A 393 7.78 -14.75 -17.62
N PHE A 394 7.42 -13.48 -17.79
CA PHE A 394 8.30 -12.49 -18.41
C PHE A 394 9.64 -12.39 -17.67
N ILE A 395 9.60 -12.19 -16.35
CA ILE A 395 10.78 -12.01 -15.51
C ILE A 395 11.68 -13.26 -15.57
N CYS A 396 11.12 -14.45 -15.31
CA CYS A 396 11.90 -15.69 -15.28
C CYS A 396 12.51 -16.02 -16.64
N ASN A 397 11.75 -15.83 -17.75
CA ASN A 397 12.28 -16.06 -19.09
C ASN A 397 13.34 -15.03 -19.47
N ALA A 398 13.19 -13.76 -19.12
CA ALA A 398 14.20 -12.73 -19.38
C ALA A 398 15.51 -13.03 -18.64
N LEU A 399 15.42 -13.39 -17.37
CA LEU A 399 16.59 -13.79 -16.58
C LEU A 399 17.26 -15.06 -17.13
N SER A 400 16.48 -16.06 -17.54
CA SER A 400 17.01 -17.30 -18.13
C SER A 400 17.71 -17.07 -19.49
N MET A 401 17.36 -16.00 -20.21
CA MET A 401 18.04 -15.55 -21.43
C MET A 401 19.29 -14.72 -21.15
N GLY A 402 19.67 -14.52 -19.89
CA GLY A 402 20.88 -13.77 -19.52
C GLY A 402 20.67 -12.25 -19.47
N ILE A 403 19.44 -11.76 -19.52
CA ILE A 403 19.16 -10.32 -19.33
C ILE A 403 19.43 -9.95 -17.89
N SER A 404 20.17 -8.86 -17.67
CA SER A 404 20.55 -8.49 -16.29
C SER A 404 19.34 -8.15 -15.43
N PRO A 405 19.34 -8.52 -14.14
CA PRO A 405 18.23 -8.19 -13.23
C PRO A 405 17.88 -6.71 -13.21
N GLN A 406 18.87 -5.81 -13.30
CA GLN A 406 18.66 -4.37 -13.31
C GLN A 406 17.82 -3.90 -14.50
N VAL A 407 18.04 -4.49 -15.68
CA VAL A 407 17.24 -4.19 -16.89
C VAL A 407 15.82 -4.71 -16.71
N VAL A 408 15.66 -5.94 -16.20
CA VAL A 408 14.33 -6.53 -15.94
C VAL A 408 13.57 -5.72 -14.91
N MET A 409 14.23 -5.26 -13.84
CA MET A 409 13.62 -4.37 -12.82
C MET A 409 13.14 -3.06 -13.45
N LYS A 410 13.95 -2.44 -14.33
CA LYS A 410 13.57 -1.21 -15.02
C LYS A 410 12.33 -1.39 -15.90
N TRP A 411 12.22 -2.51 -16.64
CA TRP A 411 11.06 -2.80 -17.47
C TRP A 411 9.80 -3.11 -16.65
N THR A 412 9.98 -3.65 -15.48
CA THR A 412 8.87 -4.11 -14.65
C THR A 412 8.49 -3.15 -13.52
N GLY A 413 9.28 -2.12 -13.22
CA GLY A 413 9.05 -1.23 -12.08
C GLY A 413 9.11 -2.00 -10.76
N LEU A 414 10.23 -2.71 -10.51
CA LEU A 414 10.53 -3.46 -9.28
C LEU A 414 11.68 -2.78 -8.52
#